data_63fc2062617fa07f7a118e1c6dec11c5
#
_entry.id   63fc2062617fa07f7a118e1c6dec11c5
#
_cell.length_a   1.000
_cell.length_b   1.000
_cell.length_c   1.000
_cell.angle_alpha   90.00
_cell.angle_beta   90.00
_cell.angle_gamma   90.00
#
_symmetry.space_group_name_H-M   'P 1'
#
loop_
_entity.id
_entity.type
_entity.pdbx_description
1 polymer ?
#
loop_
_entity_poly.entity_id
_entity_poly.type
_entity_poly.pdbx_seq_one_letter_code
_entity_poly.pdbx_strand_id
1 'polypeptide(L)'
;MNQSTKAQKKNVSDKTIPKFSKAWIEYQKSMQSEHPCFDFARRGDVNALKQQIGSLEYLDEKNRKGHTLLMLAAYNGREEASQFLISQGADVNSTDQEGNSILMGATFKGHVRVVEILLNAGADKNYKNPKGQNAFQFSNMFGRAEVTNLLSGFKSSRSKRFLTFFKSWILYIVQLTKGEKQ
;
A
#
# COMPACT_ATOMS: atom_id res chain seq x y z
N MET A 1 65.87 34.87 9.28
CA MET A 1 65.14 35.35 8.10
C MET A 1 64.14 34.27 7.67
N ASN A 2 62.90 34.51 8.03
CA ASN A 2 61.78 33.55 7.83
C ASN A 2 61.20 33.76 6.44
N GLN A 3 61.10 32.71 5.63
CA GLN A 3 60.28 32.69 4.48
C GLN A 3 59.10 31.74 4.67
N SER A 4 57.94 32.32 4.78
CA SER A 4 56.66 31.72 4.93
C SER A 4 56.27 30.89 3.71
N THR A 5 56.10 29.59 3.87
CA THR A 5 55.47 28.72 2.89
C THR A 5 53.94 28.92 2.94
N LYS A 6 53.42 29.68 2.01
CA LYS A 6 51.96 29.74 1.72
C LYS A 6 51.54 28.41 1.12
N ALA A 7 50.89 27.60 1.92
CA ALA A 7 50.16 26.41 1.43
C ALA A 7 48.98 26.88 0.59
N GLN A 8 49.07 26.65 -0.72
CA GLN A 8 47.97 26.81 -1.65
C GLN A 8 46.87 25.79 -1.33
N LYS A 9 45.77 26.27 -0.82
CA LYS A 9 44.49 25.50 -0.82
C LYS A 9 44.11 25.26 -2.28
N LYS A 10 44.37 24.06 -2.78
CA LYS A 10 43.74 23.58 -4.01
C LYS A 10 42.25 23.42 -3.77
N ASN A 11 41.47 24.31 -4.40
CA ASN A 11 40.03 24.18 -4.58
C ASN A 11 39.76 22.85 -5.28
N VAL A 12 39.17 21.88 -4.53
CA VAL A 12 38.60 20.69 -5.10
C VAL A 12 37.16 21.05 -5.44
N SER A 13 36.99 21.95 -6.39
CA SER A 13 35.71 22.18 -7.05
C SER A 13 35.79 21.53 -8.43
N ASP A 14 34.76 20.77 -8.70
CA ASP A 14 34.43 20.22 -10.01
C ASP A 14 35.05 18.88 -10.40
N LYS A 15 34.79 17.84 -9.58
CA LYS A 15 34.62 16.52 -10.14
C LYS A 15 33.26 16.48 -10.82
N THR A 16 33.25 16.81 -12.11
CA THR A 16 32.15 16.55 -13.03
C THR A 16 31.76 15.07 -12.86
N ILE A 17 30.64 14.85 -12.16
CA ILE A 17 30.03 13.51 -12.09
C ILE A 17 29.74 13.12 -13.52
N PRO A 18 30.31 12.02 -14.04
CA PRO A 18 30.04 11.61 -15.41
C PRO A 18 28.54 11.52 -15.58
N LYS A 19 28.00 12.21 -16.61
CA LYS A 19 26.60 12.09 -16.99
C LYS A 19 26.38 10.63 -17.41
N PHE A 20 25.96 9.81 -16.45
CA PHE A 20 25.60 8.42 -16.73
C PHE A 20 24.54 8.40 -17.83
N SER A 21 24.68 7.52 -18.80
CA SER A 21 23.67 7.34 -19.84
C SER A 21 22.33 6.97 -19.20
N LYS A 22 21.21 7.32 -19.84
CA LYS A 22 19.88 6.88 -19.38
C LYS A 22 19.84 5.39 -19.06
N ALA A 23 20.51 4.57 -19.88
CA ALA A 23 20.64 3.14 -19.67
C ALA A 23 21.34 2.76 -18.35
N TRP A 24 22.35 3.53 -17.92
CA TRP A 24 23.02 3.30 -16.64
C TRP A 24 22.14 3.67 -15.46
N ILE A 25 21.37 4.77 -15.56
CA ILE A 25 20.41 5.18 -14.54
C ILE A 25 19.26 4.14 -14.44
N GLU A 26 18.77 3.64 -15.57
CA GLU A 26 17.79 2.56 -15.61
C GLU A 26 18.36 1.25 -15.09
N TYR A 27 19.62 0.91 -15.40
CA TYR A 27 20.30 -0.23 -14.82
C TYR A 27 20.46 -0.11 -13.31
N GLN A 28 20.88 1.04 -12.79
CA GLN A 28 20.94 1.28 -11.34
C GLN A 28 19.56 1.23 -10.68
N LYS A 29 18.53 1.80 -11.32
CA LYS A 29 17.14 1.61 -10.88
C LYS A 29 16.70 0.14 -10.92
N SER A 30 17.21 -0.63 -11.89
CA SER A 30 16.93 -2.08 -11.97
C SER A 30 17.66 -2.88 -10.90
N MET A 31 18.77 -2.38 -10.41
CA MET A 31 19.58 -3.00 -9.34
C MET A 31 19.20 -2.52 -7.94
N GLN A 32 18.43 -1.44 -7.82
CA GLN A 32 17.86 -1.08 -6.53
C GLN A 32 16.89 -2.19 -6.11
N SER A 33 17.26 -2.95 -5.09
CA SER A 33 16.38 -3.92 -4.47
C SER A 33 15.09 -3.20 -4.05
N GLU A 34 13.97 -3.82 -4.34
CA GLU A 34 12.66 -3.39 -3.84
C GLU A 34 12.75 -3.16 -2.32
N HIS A 35 12.07 -2.14 -1.79
CA HIS A 35 12.11 -1.87 -0.36
C HIS A 35 11.76 -3.14 0.43
N PRO A 36 12.49 -3.51 1.51
CA PRO A 36 12.30 -4.77 2.23
C PRO A 36 10.86 -5.03 2.68
N CYS A 37 10.09 -3.97 2.94
CA CYS A 37 8.68 -4.08 3.32
C CYS A 37 7.83 -4.85 2.29
N PHE A 38 8.16 -4.77 0.99
CA PHE A 38 7.43 -5.53 -0.03
C PHE A 38 7.61 -7.04 0.13
N ASP A 39 8.80 -7.48 0.53
CA ASP A 39 9.06 -8.88 0.79
C ASP A 39 8.43 -9.34 2.12
N PHE A 40 8.48 -8.50 3.15
CA PHE A 40 7.78 -8.76 4.42
C PHE A 40 6.27 -8.89 4.21
N ALA A 41 5.67 -8.04 3.38
CA ALA A 41 4.25 -8.13 3.03
C ALA A 41 3.91 -9.44 2.30
N ARG A 42 4.74 -9.87 1.33
CA ARG A 42 4.57 -11.16 0.64
C ARG A 42 4.62 -12.35 1.59
N ARG A 43 5.53 -12.33 2.54
CA ARG A 43 5.72 -13.40 3.54
C ARG A 43 4.71 -13.34 4.67
N GLY A 44 4.10 -12.17 4.91
CA GLY A 44 3.21 -11.94 6.03
C GLY A 44 3.96 -11.69 7.35
N ASP A 45 5.20 -11.22 7.27
CA ASP A 45 6.00 -10.91 8.46
C ASP A 45 5.55 -9.57 9.07
N VAL A 46 4.53 -9.64 9.92
CA VAL A 46 3.94 -8.47 10.58
C VAL A 46 4.94 -7.80 11.53
N ASN A 47 5.83 -8.56 12.17
CA ASN A 47 6.80 -7.98 13.09
C ASN A 47 7.85 -7.14 12.34
N ALA A 48 8.37 -7.65 11.23
CA ALA A 48 9.28 -6.89 10.38
C ALA A 48 8.57 -5.67 9.75
N LEU A 49 7.32 -5.81 9.32
CA LEU A 49 6.52 -4.68 8.83
C LEU A 49 6.38 -3.59 9.89
N LYS A 50 6.04 -3.93 11.13
CA LYS A 50 5.91 -2.95 12.24
C LYS A 50 7.19 -2.17 12.49
N GLN A 51 8.35 -2.82 12.34
CA GLN A 51 9.65 -2.18 12.57
C GLN A 51 10.07 -1.27 11.42
N GLN A 52 9.69 -1.60 10.19
CA GLN A 52 10.23 -0.97 8.99
C GLN A 52 9.23 -0.06 8.26
N ILE A 53 7.94 -0.13 8.57
CA ILE A 53 6.91 0.61 7.81
C ILE A 53 7.09 2.12 7.92
N GLY A 54 7.62 2.60 9.05
CA GLY A 54 7.94 4.02 9.26
C GLY A 54 9.11 4.54 8.40
N SER A 55 9.85 3.65 7.73
CA SER A 55 10.91 4.02 6.78
C SER A 55 10.40 4.23 5.34
N LEU A 56 9.13 3.92 5.08
CA LEU A 56 8.46 4.24 3.82
C LEU A 56 8.00 5.69 3.84
N GLU A 57 8.20 6.40 2.73
CA GLU A 57 7.69 7.75 2.56
C GLU A 57 6.16 7.74 2.52
N TYR A 58 5.59 6.76 1.81
CA TYR A 58 4.14 6.57 1.68
C TYR A 58 3.76 5.10 1.83
N LEU A 59 2.73 4.82 2.64
CA LEU A 59 2.24 3.47 2.90
C LEU A 59 1.75 2.77 1.62
N ASP A 60 1.17 3.54 0.69
CA ASP A 60 0.63 3.06 -0.58
C ASP A 60 1.61 3.21 -1.75
N GLU A 61 2.92 3.35 -1.43
CA GLU A 61 3.96 3.30 -2.45
C GLU A 61 3.86 2.01 -3.26
N LYS A 62 4.02 2.15 -4.57
CA LYS A 62 3.93 1.02 -5.51
C LYS A 62 5.32 0.56 -5.92
N ASN A 63 5.51 -0.74 -5.89
CA ASN A 63 6.70 -1.34 -6.45
C ASN A 63 6.72 -1.22 -7.99
N ARG A 64 7.76 -1.74 -8.65
CA ARG A 64 7.92 -1.69 -10.12
C ARG A 64 6.78 -2.33 -10.91
N LYS A 65 6.04 -3.25 -10.29
CA LYS A 65 4.86 -3.92 -10.88
C LYS A 65 3.56 -3.21 -10.55
N GLY A 66 3.62 -2.04 -9.88
CA GLY A 66 2.45 -1.29 -9.46
C GLY A 66 1.73 -1.88 -8.24
N HIS A 67 2.37 -2.78 -7.50
CA HIS A 67 1.76 -3.39 -6.33
C HIS A 67 2.10 -2.61 -5.06
N THR A 68 1.09 -2.34 -4.23
CA THR A 68 1.25 -1.84 -2.86
C THR A 68 1.57 -2.98 -1.89
N LEU A 69 1.98 -2.65 -0.66
CA LEU A 69 2.19 -3.64 0.41
C LEU A 69 0.92 -4.46 0.67
N LEU A 70 -0.23 -3.77 0.77
CA LEU A 70 -1.52 -4.44 1.01
C LEU A 70 -1.89 -5.37 -0.14
N MET A 71 -1.63 -4.97 -1.39
CA MET A 71 -1.86 -5.83 -2.55
C MET A 71 -1.04 -7.12 -2.48
N LEU A 72 0.23 -7.04 -2.10
CA LEU A 72 1.10 -8.21 -1.98
C LEU A 72 0.68 -9.11 -0.82
N ALA A 73 0.34 -8.56 0.33
CA ALA A 73 -0.16 -9.32 1.46
C ALA A 73 -1.46 -10.06 1.10
N ALA A 74 -2.42 -9.36 0.49
CA ALA A 74 -3.70 -9.90 0.08
C ALA A 74 -3.58 -10.98 -1.00
N TYR A 75 -2.76 -10.75 -2.03
CA TYR A 75 -2.51 -11.71 -3.10
C TYR A 75 -1.87 -13.01 -2.61
N ASN A 76 -1.06 -12.94 -1.56
CA ASN A 76 -0.41 -14.09 -0.93
C ASN A 76 -1.19 -14.68 0.27
N GLY A 77 -2.41 -14.22 0.51
CA GLY A 77 -3.29 -14.76 1.55
C GLY A 77 -2.83 -14.46 2.99
N ARG A 78 -2.09 -13.36 3.18
CA ARG A 78 -1.50 -12.99 4.47
C ARG A 78 -2.51 -12.18 5.29
N GLU A 79 -3.39 -12.90 6.00
CA GLU A 79 -4.51 -12.31 6.74
C GLU A 79 -4.06 -11.25 7.75
N GLU A 80 -3.15 -11.62 8.65
CA GLU A 80 -2.66 -10.72 9.72
C GLU A 80 -1.93 -9.50 9.16
N ALA A 81 -1.10 -9.70 8.12
CA ALA A 81 -0.42 -8.58 7.46
C ALA A 81 -1.41 -7.66 6.74
N SER A 82 -2.45 -8.22 6.11
CA SER A 82 -3.51 -7.43 5.47
C SER A 82 -4.28 -6.61 6.50
N GLN A 83 -4.68 -7.20 7.63
CA GLN A 83 -5.34 -6.49 8.72
C GLN A 83 -4.45 -5.39 9.29
N PHE A 84 -3.18 -5.69 9.52
CA PHE A 84 -2.21 -4.71 10.03
C PHE A 84 -2.09 -3.52 9.07
N LEU A 85 -1.83 -3.75 7.79
CA LEU A 85 -1.68 -2.68 6.79
C LEU A 85 -2.95 -1.83 6.67
N ILE A 86 -4.13 -2.44 6.69
CA ILE A 86 -5.41 -1.73 6.72
C ILE A 86 -5.54 -0.87 7.99
N SER A 87 -5.12 -1.39 9.14
CA SER A 87 -5.15 -0.63 10.41
C SER A 87 -4.20 0.58 10.40
N GLN A 88 -3.14 0.53 9.59
CA GLN A 88 -2.22 1.65 9.37
C GLN A 88 -2.75 2.67 8.34
N GLY A 89 -3.88 2.41 7.71
CA GLY A 89 -4.52 3.32 6.76
C GLY A 89 -4.23 3.03 5.29
N ALA A 90 -3.71 1.83 4.95
CA ALA A 90 -3.50 1.45 3.55
C ALA A 90 -4.79 1.52 2.73
N ASP A 91 -4.70 2.06 1.51
CA ASP A 91 -5.83 2.16 0.59
C ASP A 91 -6.26 0.77 0.08
N VAL A 92 -7.42 0.32 0.55
CA VAL A 92 -8.00 -0.98 0.17
C VAL A 92 -8.48 -1.04 -1.28
N ASN A 93 -8.62 0.11 -1.93
CA ASN A 93 -9.11 0.24 -3.31
C ASN A 93 -7.99 0.53 -4.32
N SER A 94 -6.73 0.50 -3.91
CA SER A 94 -5.59 0.60 -4.82
C SER A 94 -5.65 -0.45 -5.92
N THR A 95 -5.10 -0.08 -7.10
CA THR A 95 -5.04 -0.94 -8.28
C THR A 95 -3.61 -1.17 -8.73
N ASP A 96 -3.37 -2.32 -9.39
CA ASP A 96 -2.10 -2.60 -10.06
C ASP A 96 -1.97 -1.83 -11.40
N GLN A 97 -0.87 -2.08 -12.15
CA GLN A 97 -0.65 -1.44 -13.46
C GLN A 97 -1.68 -1.85 -14.52
N GLU A 98 -2.33 -3.00 -14.36
CA GLU A 98 -3.38 -3.50 -15.26
C GLU A 98 -4.78 -2.98 -14.88
N GLY A 99 -4.87 -2.24 -13.78
CA GLY A 99 -6.12 -1.72 -13.23
C GLY A 99 -6.91 -2.76 -12.44
N ASN A 100 -6.31 -3.88 -12.02
CA ASN A 100 -7.00 -4.82 -11.15
C ASN A 100 -6.94 -4.33 -9.70
N SER A 101 -8.05 -4.39 -8.98
CA SER A 101 -8.09 -4.04 -7.56
C SER A 101 -7.48 -5.13 -6.68
N ILE A 102 -7.10 -4.75 -5.45
CA ILE A 102 -6.63 -5.69 -4.42
C ILE A 102 -7.65 -6.83 -4.22
N LEU A 103 -8.93 -6.48 -4.18
CA LEU A 103 -10.02 -7.46 -4.03
C LEU A 103 -10.05 -8.48 -5.18
N MET A 104 -9.82 -8.04 -6.42
CA MET A 104 -9.71 -8.95 -7.58
C MET A 104 -8.52 -9.89 -7.44
N GLY A 105 -7.38 -9.41 -6.99
CA GLY A 105 -6.17 -10.22 -6.76
C GLY A 105 -6.38 -11.30 -5.70
N ALA A 106 -6.97 -10.95 -4.56
CA ALA A 106 -7.32 -11.90 -3.50
C ALA A 106 -8.37 -12.92 -3.95
N THR A 107 -9.37 -12.47 -4.72
CA THR A 107 -10.41 -13.30 -5.32
C THR A 107 -9.81 -14.31 -6.31
N PHE A 108 -8.95 -13.86 -7.21
CA PHE A 108 -8.24 -14.73 -8.16
C PHE A 108 -7.55 -15.90 -7.46
N LYS A 109 -6.88 -15.62 -6.35
CA LYS A 109 -6.19 -16.64 -5.55
C LYS A 109 -7.16 -17.52 -4.72
N GLY A 110 -8.37 -17.04 -4.45
CA GLY A 110 -9.35 -17.74 -3.64
C GLY A 110 -9.15 -17.59 -2.13
N HIS A 111 -8.50 -16.52 -1.69
CA HIS A 111 -8.24 -16.27 -0.27
C HIS A 111 -9.48 -15.70 0.43
N VAL A 112 -10.44 -16.58 0.78
CA VAL A 112 -11.75 -16.23 1.34
C VAL A 112 -11.65 -15.27 2.52
N ARG A 113 -10.78 -15.57 3.50
CA ARG A 113 -10.61 -14.72 4.69
C ARG A 113 -10.06 -13.34 4.36
N VAL A 114 -9.10 -13.26 3.43
CA VAL A 114 -8.58 -11.95 2.98
C VAL A 114 -9.64 -11.16 2.23
N VAL A 115 -10.44 -11.82 1.38
CA VAL A 115 -11.58 -11.19 0.69
C VAL A 115 -12.57 -10.62 1.71
N GLU A 116 -12.90 -11.36 2.76
CA GLU A 116 -13.77 -10.90 3.84
C GLU A 116 -13.18 -9.68 4.57
N ILE A 117 -11.88 -9.72 4.90
CA ILE A 117 -11.15 -8.61 5.54
C ILE A 117 -11.23 -7.36 4.67
N LEU A 118 -10.95 -7.48 3.37
CA LEU A 118 -10.98 -6.36 2.42
C LEU A 118 -12.39 -5.76 2.29
N LEU A 119 -13.43 -6.62 2.17
CA LEU A 119 -14.82 -6.17 2.09
C LEU A 119 -15.26 -5.43 3.36
N ASN A 120 -14.90 -5.94 4.54
CA ASN A 120 -15.17 -5.29 5.82
C ASN A 120 -14.45 -3.95 5.96
N ALA A 121 -13.27 -3.81 5.35
CA ALA A 121 -12.51 -2.56 5.29
C ALA A 121 -13.03 -1.58 4.22
N GLY A 122 -14.03 -1.96 3.43
CA GLY A 122 -14.67 -1.08 2.45
C GLY A 122 -14.12 -1.22 1.03
N ALA A 123 -13.53 -2.37 0.68
CA ALA A 123 -13.19 -2.65 -0.71
C ALA A 123 -14.43 -2.60 -1.62
N ASP A 124 -14.32 -1.92 -2.76
CA ASP A 124 -15.41 -1.81 -3.71
C ASP A 124 -15.56 -3.10 -4.54
N LYS A 125 -16.56 -3.89 -4.17
CA LYS A 125 -16.87 -5.15 -4.88
C LYS A 125 -17.40 -4.95 -6.30
N ASN A 126 -17.88 -3.74 -6.62
CA ASN A 126 -18.44 -3.40 -7.91
C ASN A 126 -17.45 -2.74 -8.87
N TYR A 127 -16.25 -2.41 -8.35
CA TYR A 127 -15.18 -1.84 -9.16
C TYR A 127 -14.89 -2.74 -10.37
N LYS A 128 -14.74 -2.13 -11.55
CA LYS A 128 -14.40 -2.81 -12.79
C LYS A 128 -13.05 -2.37 -13.29
N ASN A 129 -12.20 -3.33 -13.65
CA ASN A 129 -10.93 -3.06 -14.31
C ASN A 129 -11.17 -2.52 -15.75
N PRO A 130 -10.12 -2.09 -16.48
CA PRO A 130 -10.25 -1.62 -17.86
C PRO A 130 -10.85 -2.64 -18.84
N LYS A 131 -10.82 -3.93 -18.50
CA LYS A 131 -11.47 -5.01 -19.28
C LYS A 131 -12.95 -5.19 -18.91
N GLY A 132 -13.51 -4.33 -18.06
CA GLY A 132 -14.90 -4.41 -17.62
C GLY A 132 -15.19 -5.50 -16.59
N GLN A 133 -14.18 -6.15 -16.04
CA GLN A 133 -14.31 -7.27 -15.12
C GLN A 133 -14.30 -6.78 -13.66
N ASN A 134 -15.09 -7.41 -12.79
CA ASN A 134 -15.12 -7.18 -11.35
C ASN A 134 -14.72 -8.42 -10.56
N ALA A 135 -14.60 -8.30 -9.23
CA ALA A 135 -14.22 -9.41 -8.36
C ALA A 135 -15.17 -10.62 -8.47
N PHE A 136 -16.48 -10.41 -8.64
CA PHE A 136 -17.44 -11.50 -8.80
C PHE A 136 -17.21 -12.29 -10.11
N GLN A 137 -16.93 -11.59 -11.22
CA GLN A 137 -16.59 -12.25 -12.49
C GLN A 137 -15.27 -13.02 -12.38
N PHE A 138 -14.27 -12.49 -11.66
CA PHE A 138 -13.03 -13.20 -11.36
C PHE A 138 -13.30 -14.51 -10.58
N SER A 139 -14.14 -14.45 -9.52
CA SER A 139 -14.44 -15.64 -8.74
C SER A 139 -15.08 -16.77 -9.58
N ASN A 140 -16.01 -16.41 -10.47
CA ASN A 140 -16.64 -17.37 -11.38
C ASN A 140 -15.66 -17.91 -12.42
N MET A 141 -14.86 -17.03 -13.04
CA MET A 141 -13.91 -17.40 -14.09
C MET A 141 -12.85 -18.40 -13.57
N PHE A 142 -12.43 -18.24 -12.32
CA PHE A 142 -11.39 -19.05 -11.70
C PHE A 142 -11.94 -20.12 -10.74
N GLY A 143 -13.25 -20.38 -10.77
CA GLY A 143 -13.89 -21.45 -10.00
C GLY A 143 -13.80 -21.28 -8.47
N ARG A 144 -13.80 -20.04 -7.98
CA ARG A 144 -13.68 -19.73 -6.56
C ARG A 144 -15.05 -19.70 -5.87
N ALA A 145 -15.71 -20.85 -5.78
CA ALA A 145 -17.09 -20.97 -5.33
C ALA A 145 -17.38 -20.32 -3.96
N GLU A 146 -16.48 -20.49 -2.98
CA GLU A 146 -16.63 -19.88 -1.66
C GLU A 146 -16.57 -18.37 -1.72
N VAL A 147 -15.62 -17.82 -2.49
CA VAL A 147 -15.52 -16.36 -2.71
C VAL A 147 -16.74 -15.84 -3.48
N THR A 148 -17.24 -16.60 -4.47
CA THR A 148 -18.45 -16.24 -5.21
C THR A 148 -19.66 -16.12 -4.27
N ASN A 149 -19.85 -17.09 -3.38
CA ASN A 149 -20.91 -17.06 -2.37
C ASN A 149 -20.77 -15.89 -1.41
N LEU A 150 -19.54 -15.61 -0.94
CA LEU A 150 -19.24 -14.47 -0.09
C LEU A 150 -19.57 -13.14 -0.77
N LEU A 151 -19.13 -12.94 -2.01
CA LEU A 151 -19.37 -11.72 -2.78
C LEU A 151 -20.86 -11.50 -3.08
N SER A 152 -21.63 -12.57 -3.38
CA SER A 152 -23.07 -12.49 -3.63
C SER A 152 -23.87 -12.19 -2.37
N GLY A 153 -23.50 -12.79 -1.24
CA GLY A 153 -24.18 -12.62 0.05
C GLY A 153 -23.76 -11.37 0.83
N PHE A 154 -22.64 -10.76 0.47
CA PHE A 154 -22.09 -9.62 1.22
C PHE A 154 -22.92 -8.35 1.05
N LYS A 155 -23.76 -8.04 2.03
CA LYS A 155 -24.45 -6.76 2.15
C LYS A 155 -23.48 -5.75 2.76
N SER A 156 -22.98 -4.80 1.97
CA SER A 156 -22.10 -3.73 2.43
C SER A 156 -22.75 -2.97 3.60
N SER A 157 -22.21 -3.14 4.80
CA SER A 157 -22.63 -2.40 5.98
C SER A 157 -22.00 -1.00 6.03
N ARG A 158 -21.73 -0.42 4.86
CA ARG A 158 -21.05 0.89 4.72
C ARG A 158 -21.72 2.04 5.51
N SER A 159 -23.01 1.89 5.84
CA SER A 159 -23.79 3.00 6.43
C SER A 159 -23.61 3.17 7.93
N LYS A 160 -23.34 2.11 8.71
CA LYS A 160 -23.38 2.22 10.19
C LYS A 160 -22.03 2.56 10.85
N ARG A 161 -20.90 2.11 10.29
CA ARG A 161 -19.57 2.36 10.88
C ARG A 161 -19.04 3.76 10.56
N PHE A 162 -19.30 4.26 9.35
CA PHE A 162 -18.91 5.62 8.98
C PHE A 162 -19.68 6.67 9.81
N LEU A 163 -20.97 6.41 10.09
CA LEU A 163 -21.80 7.33 10.88
C LEU A 163 -21.39 7.37 12.37
N THR A 164 -20.92 6.25 12.92
CA THR A 164 -20.44 6.21 14.32
C THR A 164 -19.09 6.89 14.48
N PHE A 165 -18.17 6.71 13.52
CA PHE A 165 -16.88 7.41 13.52
C PHE A 165 -17.06 8.92 13.33
N PHE A 166 -17.92 9.32 12.40
CA PHE A 166 -18.21 10.74 12.14
C PHE A 166 -18.94 11.41 13.33
N LYS A 167 -19.87 10.70 13.98
CA LYS A 167 -20.52 11.20 15.20
C LYS A 167 -19.54 11.35 16.37
N SER A 168 -18.64 10.39 16.56
CA SER A 168 -17.61 10.45 17.60
C SER A 168 -16.61 11.58 17.34
N TRP A 169 -16.23 11.80 16.07
CA TRP A 169 -15.32 12.86 15.66
C TRP A 169 -15.95 14.26 15.77
N ILE A 170 -17.23 14.42 15.40
CA ILE A 170 -17.99 15.66 15.58
C ILE A 170 -18.18 15.98 17.07
N LEU A 171 -18.47 14.98 17.90
CA LEU A 171 -18.57 15.16 19.36
C LEU A 171 -17.24 15.61 19.97
N TYR A 172 -16.10 15.05 19.49
CA TYR A 172 -14.77 15.44 19.93
C TYR A 172 -14.44 16.90 19.54
N ILE A 173 -14.77 17.32 18.31
CA ILE A 173 -14.57 18.71 17.86
C ILE A 173 -15.48 19.68 18.63
N VAL A 174 -16.74 19.31 18.87
CA VAL A 174 -17.67 20.15 19.65
C VAL A 174 -17.22 20.31 21.11
N GLN A 175 -16.57 19.29 21.69
CA GLN A 175 -15.97 19.43 23.03
C GLN A 175 -14.75 20.35 23.05
N LEU A 176 -13.90 20.31 22.01
CA LEU A 176 -12.75 21.20 21.89
C LEU A 176 -13.16 22.68 21.75
N THR A 177 -14.26 22.96 21.04
CA THR A 177 -14.75 24.34 20.87
C THR A 177 -15.52 24.88 22.10
N LYS A 178 -15.94 24.01 23.03
CA LYS A 178 -16.58 24.42 24.29
C LYS A 178 -15.59 24.67 25.43
N GLY A 179 -14.34 24.24 25.30
CA GLY A 179 -13.30 24.42 26.34
C GLY A 179 -12.58 25.75 26.33
N GLU A 180 -12.85 26.66 25.36
CA GLU A 180 -12.16 27.96 25.25
C GLU A 180 -13.01 29.17 25.75
N LYS A 181 -14.03 28.90 26.57
CA LYS A 181 -14.78 29.99 27.24
C LYS A 181 -14.80 29.76 28.76
N GLN A 182 -13.65 29.95 29.38
CA GLN A 182 -13.54 30.38 30.78
C GLN A 182 -12.31 31.25 30.93
#